data_24946a0c63501cff3a66e4295f9ccfed
#
_entry.id   24946a0c63501cff3a66e4295f9ccfed
#
_cell.length_a   1.000
_cell.length_b   1.000
_cell.length_c   1.000
_cell.angle_alpha   90.00
_cell.angle_beta   90.00
_cell.angle_gamma   90.00
#
_symmetry.space_group_name_H-M   'P 1'
#
loop_
_entity.id
_entity.type
_entity.pdbx_description
1 polymer ?
#
loop_
_entity_poly.entity_id
_entity_poly.type
_entity_poly.pdbx_seq_one_letter_code
_entity_poly.pdbx_strand_id
1 'polypeptide(L)'
;ILKKSLKKIDPINFKELMSDDSIVLLDTRKTDQFVKCHLKDSIYIGLDGRFAPWVGEILKDINTPIVFICELNREREVITRLSRIGFDNCLGYISVDNSTNLELYQETNSLESIDPKIFIKNNSNSKILDVRTKSEYNNGSFKNAINIPLNKIDSSLSYPKDKKLQLFCAGGYRSVIACSILLKNGYTNLVNVEKGYSRIKKLISSWL
;
A
#
# COMPACT_ATOMS: atom_id res chain seq x y z
N ILE A 1 6.48 -26.00 4.80
CA ILE A 1 6.29 -24.53 4.72
C ILE A 1 4.94 -24.17 5.37
N LEU A 2 3.79 -24.57 4.85
CA LEU A 2 2.46 -24.19 5.35
C LEU A 2 2.26 -24.36 6.87
N LYS A 3 2.68 -25.47 7.48
CA LYS A 3 2.53 -25.69 8.93
C LYS A 3 3.36 -24.74 9.80
N LYS A 4 4.52 -24.29 9.31
CA LYS A 4 5.42 -23.40 10.05
C LYS A 4 4.96 -21.94 9.95
N SER A 5 4.37 -21.56 8.83
CA SER A 5 3.94 -20.18 8.53
C SER A 5 2.51 -19.87 9.03
N LEU A 6 1.70 -20.87 9.36
CA LEU A 6 0.33 -20.71 9.89
C LEU A 6 0.34 -20.46 11.41
N LYS A 7 1.16 -19.50 11.87
CA LYS A 7 1.20 -19.09 13.27
C LYS A 7 0.45 -17.77 13.43
N LYS A 8 -0.69 -17.80 14.11
CA LYS A 8 -1.38 -16.58 14.51
C LYS A 8 -0.55 -15.88 15.58
N ILE A 9 -0.30 -14.59 15.40
CA ILE A 9 0.51 -13.77 16.30
C ILE A 9 -0.42 -13.00 17.22
N ASP A 10 -0.18 -13.05 18.52
CA ASP A 10 -0.82 -12.19 19.52
C ASP A 10 -0.07 -10.86 19.66
N PRO A 11 -0.65 -9.84 20.35
CA PRO A 11 -0.03 -8.52 20.47
C PRO A 11 1.34 -8.50 21.16
N ILE A 12 1.61 -9.42 22.09
CA ILE A 12 2.89 -9.47 22.83
C ILE A 12 3.98 -9.99 21.89
N ASN A 13 3.76 -11.15 21.28
CA ASN A 13 4.68 -11.73 20.31
C ASN A 13 4.88 -10.83 19.08
N PHE A 14 3.86 -10.07 18.69
CA PHE A 14 3.97 -9.10 17.58
C PHE A 14 4.99 -8.01 17.91
N LYS A 15 4.90 -7.40 19.09
CA LYS A 15 5.84 -6.34 19.52
C LYS A 15 7.27 -6.82 19.57
N GLU A 16 7.49 -8.05 20.06
CA GLU A 16 8.80 -8.68 20.07
C GLU A 16 9.36 -8.89 18.65
N LEU A 17 8.56 -9.46 17.75
CA LEU A 17 8.95 -9.64 16.34
C LEU A 17 9.26 -8.32 15.64
N MET A 18 8.43 -7.32 15.82
CA MET A 18 8.59 -6.01 15.14
C MET A 18 9.68 -5.13 15.75
N SER A 19 10.41 -5.61 16.76
CA SER A 19 11.67 -4.97 17.21
C SER A 19 12.84 -5.24 16.25
N ASP A 20 12.70 -6.18 15.34
CA ASP A 20 13.65 -6.45 14.25
C ASP A 20 13.25 -5.68 12.99
N ASP A 21 13.99 -4.63 12.65
CA ASP A 21 13.75 -3.76 11.48
C ASP A 21 13.85 -4.49 10.14
N SER A 22 14.43 -5.69 10.10
CA SER A 22 14.49 -6.52 8.90
C SER A 22 13.15 -7.13 8.52
N ILE A 23 12.22 -7.24 9.48
CA ILE A 23 10.90 -7.83 9.26
C ILE A 23 9.99 -6.85 8.53
N VAL A 24 9.38 -7.33 7.45
CA VAL A 24 8.37 -6.57 6.73
C VAL A 24 6.98 -6.92 7.26
N LEU A 25 6.25 -5.89 7.70
CA LEU A 25 4.84 -5.99 8.00
C LEU A 25 4.04 -5.75 6.71
N LEU A 26 3.39 -6.79 6.19
CA LEU A 26 2.65 -6.77 4.94
C LEU A 26 1.14 -6.77 5.19
N ASP A 27 0.44 -5.69 4.84
CA ASP A 27 -1.03 -5.65 4.92
C ASP A 27 -1.65 -6.12 3.60
N THR A 28 -2.35 -7.25 3.65
CA THR A 28 -2.94 -7.90 2.47
C THR A 28 -4.46 -7.75 2.37
N ARG A 29 -5.06 -6.97 3.27
CA ARG A 29 -6.50 -6.72 3.32
C ARG A 29 -6.98 -5.90 2.11
N LYS A 30 -8.28 -5.62 2.06
CA LYS A 30 -8.87 -4.75 1.04
C LYS A 30 -8.37 -3.32 1.15
N THR A 31 -8.34 -2.62 0.02
CA THR A 31 -7.83 -1.23 -0.07
C THR A 31 -8.56 -0.28 0.88
N ASP A 32 -9.88 -0.38 0.97
CA ASP A 32 -10.71 0.45 1.84
C ASP A 32 -10.44 0.22 3.33
N GLN A 33 -10.17 -1.02 3.72
CA GLN A 33 -9.79 -1.37 5.09
C GLN A 33 -8.43 -0.77 5.46
N PHE A 34 -7.42 -0.90 4.58
CA PHE A 34 -6.11 -0.29 4.79
C PHE A 34 -6.20 1.24 4.88
N VAL A 35 -6.89 1.86 3.94
CA VAL A 35 -7.08 3.33 3.92
C VAL A 35 -7.72 3.83 5.20
N LYS A 36 -8.72 3.12 5.70
CA LYS A 36 -9.46 3.48 6.93
C LYS A 36 -8.62 3.33 8.19
N CYS A 37 -7.89 2.22 8.31
CA CYS A 37 -7.08 1.90 9.50
C CYS A 37 -6.04 0.84 9.18
N HIS A 38 -4.76 1.14 9.39
CA HIS A 38 -3.65 0.21 9.21
C HIS A 38 -2.62 0.38 10.33
N LEU A 39 -1.84 -0.67 10.57
CA LEU A 39 -0.72 -0.58 11.50
C LEU A 39 0.38 0.30 10.89
N LYS A 40 0.98 1.14 11.71
CA LYS A 40 2.12 1.98 11.32
C LYS A 40 3.21 1.13 10.67
N ASP A 41 3.90 1.70 9.70
CA ASP A 41 5.00 1.09 8.94
C ASP A 41 4.63 -0.18 8.14
N SER A 42 3.34 -0.55 8.07
CA SER A 42 2.90 -1.63 7.21
C SER A 42 2.95 -1.25 5.74
N ILE A 43 3.47 -2.15 4.90
CA ILE A 43 3.40 -2.05 3.44
C ILE A 43 2.10 -2.70 2.97
N TYR A 44 1.30 -1.95 2.25
CA TYR A 44 0.05 -2.45 1.68
C TYR A 44 0.28 -3.14 0.33
N ILE A 45 -0.15 -4.39 0.20
CA ILE A 45 -0.31 -5.08 -1.08
C ILE A 45 -1.54 -5.98 -0.99
N GLY A 46 -2.70 -5.46 -1.37
CA GLY A 46 -3.98 -6.17 -1.22
C GLY A 46 -4.06 -7.47 -2.03
N LEU A 47 -4.58 -8.50 -1.39
CA LEU A 47 -4.64 -9.86 -1.95
C LEU A 47 -5.53 -9.95 -3.21
N ASP A 48 -6.60 -9.15 -3.29
CA ASP A 48 -7.53 -9.15 -4.43
C ASP A 48 -7.01 -8.43 -5.69
N GLY A 49 -5.84 -7.78 -5.59
CA GLY A 49 -5.16 -7.15 -6.72
C GLY A 49 -4.13 -8.07 -7.40
N ARG A 50 -3.21 -7.46 -8.13
CA ARG A 50 -2.04 -8.17 -8.68
C ARG A 50 -1.00 -8.44 -7.58
N PHE A 51 -1.39 -9.20 -6.57
CA PHE A 51 -0.64 -9.41 -5.34
C PHE A 51 0.79 -9.93 -5.59
N ALA A 52 0.92 -11.12 -6.16
CA ALA A 52 2.22 -11.78 -6.32
C ALA A 52 3.23 -10.96 -7.16
N PRO A 53 2.89 -10.39 -8.33
CA PRO A 53 3.79 -9.51 -9.06
C PRO A 53 4.25 -8.30 -8.23
N TRP A 54 3.36 -7.66 -7.46
CA TRP A 54 3.75 -6.50 -6.65
C TRP A 54 4.59 -6.87 -5.44
N VAL A 55 4.33 -8.02 -4.79
CA VAL A 55 5.21 -8.51 -3.71
C VAL A 55 6.63 -8.68 -4.23
N GLY A 56 6.82 -9.39 -5.34
CA GLY A 56 8.15 -9.62 -5.93
C GLY A 56 8.84 -8.33 -6.34
N GLU A 57 8.09 -7.34 -6.87
CA GLU A 57 8.66 -6.08 -7.33
C GLU A 57 9.02 -5.11 -6.19
N ILE A 58 8.26 -5.15 -5.08
CA ILE A 58 8.46 -4.24 -3.92
C ILE A 58 9.45 -4.82 -2.91
N LEU A 59 9.32 -6.10 -2.54
CA LEU A 59 10.18 -6.69 -1.52
C LEU A 59 11.54 -7.13 -2.07
N LYS A 60 11.61 -7.50 -3.36
CA LYS A 60 12.82 -7.85 -4.11
C LYS A 60 13.59 -9.08 -3.61
N ASP A 61 13.82 -9.22 -2.30
CA ASP A 61 14.53 -10.35 -1.70
C ASP A 61 13.53 -11.41 -1.23
N ILE A 62 13.58 -12.59 -1.80
CA ILE A 62 12.72 -13.73 -1.46
C ILE A 62 12.94 -14.25 -0.04
N ASN A 63 14.09 -13.94 0.59
CA ASN A 63 14.40 -14.32 1.97
C ASN A 63 13.85 -13.33 3.01
N THR A 64 13.24 -12.22 2.57
CA THR A 64 12.66 -11.23 3.46
C THR A 64 11.75 -11.88 4.50
N PRO A 65 11.99 -11.70 5.80
CA PRO A 65 11.09 -12.18 6.83
C PRO A 65 9.79 -11.34 6.82
N ILE A 66 8.64 -12.03 6.75
CA ILE A 66 7.34 -11.38 6.60
C ILE A 66 6.43 -11.75 7.78
N VAL A 67 5.86 -10.74 8.42
CA VAL A 67 4.63 -10.83 9.20
C VAL A 67 3.53 -10.21 8.36
N PHE A 68 2.37 -10.87 8.21
CA PHE A 68 1.31 -10.32 7.40
C PHE A 68 -0.01 -10.14 8.14
N ILE A 69 -0.80 -9.19 7.68
CA ILE A 69 -2.17 -8.92 8.12
C ILE A 69 -3.10 -9.37 7.00
N CYS A 70 -4.12 -10.14 7.33
CA CYS A 70 -5.12 -10.58 6.36
C CYS A 70 -6.54 -10.54 6.93
N GLU A 71 -7.53 -10.60 6.07
CA GLU A 71 -8.92 -10.86 6.47
C GLU A 71 -9.05 -12.27 7.05
N LEU A 72 -10.02 -12.45 7.95
CA LEU A 72 -10.31 -13.75 8.56
C LEU A 72 -10.48 -14.85 7.49
N ASN A 73 -9.87 -16.01 7.74
CA ASN A 73 -9.87 -17.20 6.87
C ASN A 73 -9.13 -17.04 5.53
N ARG A 74 -8.34 -15.98 5.31
CA ARG A 74 -7.53 -15.80 4.11
C ARG A 74 -6.03 -16.07 4.31
N GLU A 75 -5.61 -16.44 5.51
CA GLU A 75 -4.19 -16.66 5.85
C GLU A 75 -3.53 -17.74 4.97
N ARG A 76 -4.25 -18.83 4.67
CA ARG A 76 -3.74 -19.88 3.79
C ARG A 76 -3.55 -19.40 2.34
N GLU A 77 -4.45 -18.55 1.86
CA GLU A 77 -4.36 -17.97 0.52
C GLU A 77 -3.12 -17.07 0.42
N VAL A 78 -2.88 -16.21 1.42
CA VAL A 78 -1.69 -15.34 1.47
C VAL A 78 -0.42 -16.16 1.38
N ILE A 79 -0.25 -17.13 2.29
CA ILE A 79 0.94 -18.00 2.32
C ILE A 79 1.14 -18.73 1.01
N THR A 80 0.06 -19.31 0.44
CA THR A 80 0.15 -20.03 -0.83
C THR A 80 0.61 -19.13 -1.97
N ARG A 81 0.12 -17.87 -2.03
CA ARG A 81 0.51 -16.93 -3.08
C ARG A 81 1.93 -16.41 -2.90
N LEU A 82 2.40 -16.23 -1.66
CA LEU A 82 3.78 -15.88 -1.34
C LEU A 82 4.74 -17.01 -1.72
N SER A 83 4.44 -18.24 -1.30
CA SER A 83 5.26 -19.43 -1.64
C SER A 83 5.38 -19.68 -3.14
N ARG A 84 4.33 -19.42 -3.93
CA ARG A 84 4.37 -19.57 -5.39
C ARG A 84 5.40 -18.67 -6.08
N ILE A 85 5.84 -17.63 -5.43
CA ILE A 85 6.87 -16.69 -5.92
C ILE A 85 8.15 -16.74 -5.08
N GLY A 86 8.31 -17.77 -4.23
CA GLY A 86 9.52 -18.05 -3.46
C GLY A 86 9.64 -17.32 -2.13
N PHE A 87 8.63 -16.56 -1.69
CA PHE A 87 8.63 -15.90 -0.38
C PHE A 87 8.13 -16.88 0.70
N ASP A 88 9.03 -17.73 1.19
CA ASP A 88 8.70 -18.78 2.15
C ASP A 88 8.99 -18.41 3.61
N ASN A 89 9.61 -17.26 3.85
CA ASN A 89 9.98 -16.80 5.18
C ASN A 89 8.86 -16.00 5.88
N CYS A 90 7.66 -16.62 5.95
CA CYS A 90 6.52 -16.06 6.69
C CYS A 90 6.62 -16.47 8.17
N LEU A 91 6.81 -15.49 9.06
CA LEU A 91 6.96 -15.69 10.50
C LEU A 91 5.62 -15.89 11.22
N GLY A 92 4.55 -15.37 10.65
CA GLY A 92 3.20 -15.51 11.17
C GLY A 92 2.24 -14.43 10.65
N TYR A 93 1.03 -14.40 11.20
CA TYR A 93 -0.02 -13.52 10.71
C TYR A 93 -0.92 -12.93 11.81
N ILE A 94 -1.53 -11.80 11.50
CA ILE A 94 -2.66 -11.21 12.21
C ILE A 94 -3.90 -11.38 11.34
N SER A 95 -4.91 -12.09 11.86
CA SER A 95 -6.20 -12.25 11.20
C SER A 95 -7.17 -11.21 11.72
N VAL A 96 -7.76 -10.42 10.83
CA VAL A 96 -8.63 -9.29 11.17
C VAL A 96 -10.07 -9.59 10.77
N ASP A 97 -10.97 -9.39 11.72
CA ASP A 97 -12.42 -9.35 11.56
C ASP A 97 -12.99 -8.07 12.17
N ASN A 98 -14.32 -7.98 12.26
CA ASN A 98 -15.00 -6.81 12.83
C ASN A 98 -14.74 -6.59 14.32
N SER A 99 -14.25 -7.61 15.04
CA SER A 99 -13.95 -7.55 16.49
C SER A 99 -12.49 -7.27 16.79
N THR A 100 -11.62 -7.34 15.78
CA THR A 100 -10.17 -7.21 15.96
C THR A 100 -9.77 -5.76 16.19
N ASN A 101 -9.19 -5.47 17.35
CA ASN A 101 -8.59 -4.17 17.64
C ASN A 101 -7.11 -4.17 17.27
N LEU A 102 -6.75 -3.50 16.18
CA LEU A 102 -5.37 -3.38 15.73
C LEU A 102 -4.48 -2.54 16.66
N GLU A 103 -5.05 -1.59 17.42
CA GLU A 103 -4.30 -0.76 18.36
C GLU A 103 -3.65 -1.56 19.50
N LEU A 104 -4.14 -2.77 19.77
CA LEU A 104 -3.50 -3.68 20.73
C LEU A 104 -2.10 -4.15 20.25
N TYR A 105 -1.90 -4.20 18.94
CA TYR A 105 -0.64 -4.63 18.33
C TYR A 105 0.35 -3.47 18.27
N GLN A 106 -0.04 -2.35 17.69
CA GLN A 106 0.81 -1.18 17.45
C GLN A 106 -0.05 0.06 17.17
N GLU A 107 0.60 1.25 17.13
CA GLU A 107 0.01 2.50 16.64
C GLU A 107 -0.64 2.29 15.27
N THR A 108 -1.85 2.81 15.11
CA THR A 108 -2.59 2.75 13.85
C THR A 108 -2.63 4.12 13.18
N ASN A 109 -2.66 4.09 11.86
CA ASN A 109 -2.81 5.26 11.02
C ASN A 109 -3.98 5.08 10.04
N SER A 110 -4.37 6.18 9.41
CA SER A 110 -5.27 6.19 8.26
C SER A 110 -4.60 6.92 7.09
N LEU A 111 -5.06 6.65 5.88
CA LEU A 111 -4.59 7.35 4.69
C LEU A 111 -5.70 8.26 4.15
N GLU A 112 -5.43 9.56 4.03
CA GLU A 112 -6.36 10.47 3.38
C GLU A 112 -6.62 10.02 1.94
N SER A 113 -7.91 9.83 1.62
CA SER A 113 -8.36 9.49 0.27
C SER A 113 -9.43 10.46 -0.18
N ILE A 114 -9.29 10.99 -1.41
CA ILE A 114 -10.21 11.99 -1.94
C ILE A 114 -10.86 11.55 -3.24
N ASP A 115 -12.12 11.98 -3.42
CA ASP A 115 -12.83 11.78 -4.70
C ASP A 115 -12.12 12.55 -5.83
N PRO A 116 -12.03 11.99 -7.04
CA PRO A 116 -11.44 12.66 -8.19
C PRO A 116 -12.02 14.04 -8.53
N LYS A 117 -13.30 14.31 -8.22
CA LYS A 117 -13.90 15.63 -8.41
C LYS A 117 -13.29 16.68 -7.49
N ILE A 118 -13.03 16.28 -6.22
CA ILE A 118 -12.36 17.15 -5.24
C ILE A 118 -10.90 17.38 -5.66
N PHE A 119 -10.21 16.32 -6.09
CA PHE A 119 -8.84 16.38 -6.59
C PHE A 119 -8.72 17.37 -7.76
N ILE A 120 -9.58 17.29 -8.78
CA ILE A 120 -9.52 18.16 -9.97
C ILE A 120 -9.71 19.64 -9.59
N LYS A 121 -10.57 19.93 -8.59
CA LYS A 121 -10.85 21.31 -8.14
C LYS A 121 -9.74 21.89 -7.23
N ASN A 122 -9.09 21.07 -6.41
CA ASN A 122 -8.28 21.51 -5.27
C ASN A 122 -6.83 20.98 -5.33
N ASN A 123 -6.14 21.11 -6.48
CA ASN A 123 -4.79 20.58 -6.65
C ASN A 123 -3.68 21.66 -6.71
N SER A 124 -4.00 22.93 -6.54
CA SER A 124 -3.10 24.07 -6.83
C SER A 124 -1.87 24.17 -5.91
N ASN A 125 -1.91 23.63 -4.70
CA ASN A 125 -0.85 23.78 -3.69
C ASN A 125 -0.18 22.46 -3.31
N SER A 126 -0.21 21.45 -4.19
CA SER A 126 0.37 20.14 -3.92
C SER A 126 1.16 19.61 -5.11
N LYS A 127 2.20 18.83 -4.83
CA LYS A 127 2.84 18.03 -5.86
C LYS A 127 1.96 16.83 -6.17
N ILE A 128 1.87 16.49 -7.45
CA ILE A 128 1.02 15.40 -7.95
C ILE A 128 1.92 14.33 -8.54
N LEU A 129 1.77 13.09 -8.06
CA LEU A 129 2.48 11.93 -8.60
C LEU A 129 1.53 10.98 -9.35
N ASP A 130 1.89 10.67 -10.57
CA ASP A 130 1.33 9.58 -11.35
C ASP A 130 2.22 8.34 -11.18
N VAL A 131 1.76 7.34 -10.42
CA VAL A 131 2.55 6.14 -10.14
C VAL A 131 2.29 5.01 -11.14
N ARG A 132 1.70 5.33 -12.30
CA ARG A 132 1.54 4.40 -13.42
C ARG A 132 2.86 4.19 -14.16
N THR A 133 2.88 3.20 -15.04
CA THR A 133 4.02 2.98 -15.92
C THR A 133 4.26 4.20 -16.84
N LYS A 134 5.49 4.33 -17.35
CA LYS A 134 5.84 5.40 -18.29
C LYS A 134 4.96 5.38 -19.54
N SER A 135 4.63 4.20 -20.04
CA SER A 135 3.74 4.03 -21.19
C SER A 135 2.32 4.55 -20.90
N GLU A 136 1.74 4.20 -19.73
CA GLU A 136 0.43 4.72 -19.34
C GLU A 136 0.43 6.24 -19.20
N TYR A 137 1.51 6.81 -18.65
CA TYR A 137 1.68 8.26 -18.51
C TYR A 137 1.76 8.97 -19.87
N ASN A 138 2.57 8.44 -20.80
CA ASN A 138 2.73 9.01 -22.15
C ASN A 138 1.43 8.96 -22.96
N ASN A 139 0.55 8.00 -22.67
CA ASN A 139 -0.80 7.90 -23.26
C ASN A 139 -1.82 8.87 -22.62
N GLY A 140 -1.35 9.84 -21.85
CA GLY A 140 -2.11 10.87 -21.19
C GLY A 140 -2.07 10.76 -19.67
N SER A 141 -1.97 11.92 -19.02
CA SER A 141 -1.94 12.05 -17.55
C SER A 141 -2.67 13.32 -17.12
N PHE A 142 -2.77 13.52 -15.82
CA PHE A 142 -3.29 14.77 -15.28
C PHE A 142 -2.26 15.90 -15.46
N LYS A 143 -2.73 17.10 -15.75
CA LYS A 143 -1.87 18.28 -15.96
C LYS A 143 -0.96 18.50 -14.74
N ASN A 144 0.32 18.77 -14.98
CA ASN A 144 1.36 18.99 -13.97
C ASN A 144 1.68 17.77 -13.08
N ALA A 145 1.15 16.59 -13.36
CA ALA A 145 1.57 15.38 -12.65
C ALA A 145 2.98 14.96 -13.08
N ILE A 146 3.78 14.55 -12.10
CA ILE A 146 5.11 13.97 -12.31
C ILE A 146 4.97 12.45 -12.31
N ASN A 147 5.54 11.79 -13.31
CA ASN A 147 5.50 10.33 -13.36
C ASN A 147 6.68 9.72 -12.61
N ILE A 148 6.36 9.00 -11.55
CA ILE A 148 7.29 8.12 -10.85
C ILE A 148 6.60 6.75 -10.75
N PRO A 149 6.91 5.80 -11.63
CA PRO A 149 6.30 4.47 -11.60
C PRO A 149 6.47 3.80 -10.23
N LEU A 150 5.44 3.04 -9.80
CA LEU A 150 5.40 2.42 -8.47
C LEU A 150 6.69 1.68 -8.10
N ASN A 151 7.26 0.93 -9.04
CA ASN A 151 8.51 0.19 -8.80
C ASN A 151 9.77 1.07 -8.65
N LYS A 152 9.63 2.39 -8.81
CA LYS A 152 10.69 3.38 -8.56
C LYS A 152 10.41 4.25 -7.34
N ILE A 153 9.30 4.01 -6.63
CA ILE A 153 9.00 4.67 -5.36
C ILE A 153 9.89 4.04 -4.28
N ASP A 154 10.85 4.81 -3.82
CA ASP A 154 11.77 4.42 -2.77
C ASP A 154 12.09 5.61 -1.85
N SER A 155 13.02 5.40 -0.91
CA SER A 155 13.49 6.45 0.00
C SER A 155 14.19 7.63 -0.69
N SER A 156 14.51 7.51 -1.98
CA SER A 156 15.25 8.53 -2.74
C SER A 156 14.36 9.63 -3.31
N LEU A 157 13.04 9.56 -3.17
CA LEU A 157 12.15 10.62 -3.62
C LEU A 157 12.51 11.96 -2.97
N SER A 158 13.10 12.87 -3.74
CA SER A 158 13.48 14.21 -3.27
C SER A 158 12.27 15.13 -3.24
N TYR A 159 11.53 15.05 -2.14
CA TYR A 159 10.42 15.95 -1.83
C TYR A 159 10.28 16.10 -0.30
N PRO A 160 9.99 17.28 0.25
CA PRO A 160 9.83 17.45 1.70
C PRO A 160 8.72 16.54 2.24
N LYS A 161 9.02 15.81 3.30
CA LYS A 161 8.16 14.73 3.82
C LYS A 161 6.87 15.24 4.47
N ASP A 162 6.87 16.50 4.92
CA ASP A 162 5.74 17.22 5.54
C ASP A 162 4.83 17.92 4.52
N LYS A 163 5.28 18.07 3.28
CA LYS A 163 4.51 18.76 2.24
C LYS A 163 3.49 17.85 1.58
N LYS A 164 2.33 18.41 1.26
CA LYS A 164 1.23 17.69 0.64
C LYS A 164 1.62 17.08 -0.70
N LEU A 165 1.45 15.76 -0.79
CA LEU A 165 1.72 14.97 -1.98
C LEU A 165 0.47 14.16 -2.34
N GLN A 166 -0.07 14.39 -3.53
CA GLN A 166 -1.25 13.68 -4.02
C GLN A 166 -0.82 12.60 -5.02
N LEU A 167 -1.29 11.37 -4.81
CA LEU A 167 -0.90 10.24 -5.64
C LEU A 167 -2.12 9.64 -6.34
N PHE A 168 -1.96 9.32 -7.61
CA PHE A 168 -2.93 8.50 -8.33
C PHE A 168 -2.25 7.43 -9.19
N CYS A 169 -3.02 6.39 -9.49
CA CYS A 169 -2.66 5.40 -10.50
C CYS A 169 -3.81 5.23 -11.51
N ALA A 170 -3.94 4.10 -12.17
CA ALA A 170 -5.06 3.87 -13.09
C ALA A 170 -6.41 3.73 -12.37
N GLY A 171 -6.49 2.90 -11.31
CA GLY A 171 -7.73 2.52 -10.64
C GLY A 171 -7.75 2.69 -9.12
N GLY A 172 -6.68 3.24 -8.49
CA GLY A 172 -6.61 3.49 -7.04
C GLY A 172 -5.83 2.45 -6.23
N TYR A 173 -5.49 1.29 -6.78
CA TYR A 173 -4.76 0.22 -6.06
C TYR A 173 -3.26 0.51 -5.91
N ARG A 174 -2.54 0.78 -7.01
CA ARG A 174 -1.10 1.07 -7.02
C ARG A 174 -0.73 2.34 -6.24
N SER A 175 -1.60 3.34 -6.23
CA SER A 175 -1.38 4.58 -5.48
C SER A 175 -1.42 4.35 -3.97
N VAL A 176 -2.26 3.44 -3.48
CA VAL A 176 -2.26 3.07 -2.04
C VAL A 176 -1.00 2.28 -1.69
N ILE A 177 -0.50 1.39 -2.56
CA ILE A 177 0.81 0.75 -2.36
C ILE A 177 1.92 1.81 -2.27
N ALA A 178 1.94 2.77 -3.20
CA ALA A 178 2.92 3.85 -3.18
C ALA A 178 2.84 4.68 -1.90
N CYS A 179 1.62 5.03 -1.45
CA CYS A 179 1.42 5.75 -0.20
C CYS A 179 1.96 4.96 1.00
N SER A 180 1.70 3.65 1.09
CA SER A 180 2.18 2.83 2.22
C SER A 180 3.72 2.79 2.30
N ILE A 181 4.40 2.70 1.15
CA ILE A 181 5.86 2.75 1.09
C ILE A 181 6.38 4.13 1.54
N LEU A 182 5.74 5.20 1.08
CA LEU A 182 6.13 6.56 1.44
C LEU A 182 5.85 6.86 2.92
N LEU A 183 4.72 6.38 3.49
CA LEU A 183 4.43 6.48 4.93
C LEU A 183 5.54 5.81 5.74
N LYS A 184 5.92 4.58 5.39
CA LYS A 184 7.05 3.87 6.03
C LYS A 184 8.37 4.65 5.91
N ASN A 185 8.57 5.40 4.82
CA ASN A 185 9.73 6.25 4.61
C ASN A 185 9.61 7.63 5.30
N GLY A 186 8.58 7.84 6.14
CA GLY A 186 8.41 9.02 6.97
C GLY A 186 7.73 10.22 6.29
N TYR A 187 7.07 10.02 5.14
CA TYR A 187 6.18 11.05 4.58
C TYR A 187 4.90 11.12 5.40
N THR A 188 4.47 12.31 5.78
CA THR A 188 3.34 12.52 6.71
C THR A 188 2.11 13.14 6.08
N ASN A 189 2.22 13.71 4.88
CA ASN A 189 1.13 14.44 4.24
C ASN A 189 0.82 13.88 2.85
N LEU A 190 0.27 12.65 2.83
CA LEU A 190 -0.04 11.91 1.63
C LEU A 190 -1.54 11.85 1.40
N VAL A 191 -1.95 11.99 0.15
CA VAL A 191 -3.35 11.90 -0.27
C VAL A 191 -3.47 10.94 -1.46
N ASN A 192 -4.24 9.89 -1.29
CA ASN A 192 -4.61 9.00 -2.38
C ASN A 192 -5.80 9.58 -3.17
N VAL A 193 -5.74 9.55 -4.51
CA VAL A 193 -6.89 9.89 -5.35
C VAL A 193 -7.61 8.61 -5.74
N GLU A 194 -8.84 8.46 -5.23
CA GLU A 194 -9.67 7.28 -5.45
C GLU A 194 -9.96 7.05 -6.93
N LYS A 195 -10.12 5.77 -7.31
CA LYS A 195 -10.48 5.38 -8.69
C LYS A 195 -9.51 5.89 -9.77
N GLY A 196 -8.44 6.61 -9.37
CA GLY A 196 -7.30 7.02 -10.17
C GLY A 196 -7.64 7.71 -11.49
N TYR A 197 -6.68 7.66 -12.42
CA TYR A 197 -6.75 8.35 -13.71
C TYR A 197 -7.95 7.95 -14.58
N SER A 198 -8.41 6.72 -14.49
CA SER A 198 -9.59 6.26 -15.24
C SER A 198 -10.83 7.09 -14.91
N ARG A 199 -11.01 7.47 -13.66
CA ARG A 199 -12.13 8.34 -13.26
C ARG A 199 -11.83 9.81 -13.52
N ILE A 200 -10.60 10.28 -13.26
CA ILE A 200 -10.16 11.64 -13.56
C ILE A 200 -10.42 11.97 -15.03
N LYS A 201 -9.95 11.11 -15.95
CA LYS A 201 -10.13 11.29 -17.40
C LYS A 201 -11.60 11.43 -17.80
N LYS A 202 -12.46 10.54 -17.30
CA LYS A 202 -13.91 10.60 -17.58
C LYS A 202 -14.54 11.92 -17.13
N LEU A 203 -14.16 12.43 -15.94
CA LEU A 203 -14.69 13.69 -15.43
C LEU A 203 -14.23 14.88 -16.27
N ILE A 204 -12.95 14.95 -16.63
CA ILE A 204 -12.44 16.05 -17.47
C ILE A 204 -13.14 16.04 -18.84
N SER A 205 -13.29 14.85 -19.47
CA SER A 205 -13.97 14.74 -20.78
C SER A 205 -15.46 15.06 -20.72
N SER A 206 -16.09 15.03 -19.54
CA SER A 206 -17.50 15.41 -19.39
C SER A 206 -17.71 16.91 -19.12
N TRP A 207 -16.64 17.69 -18.95
CA TRP A 207 -16.68 19.13 -18.69
C TRP A 207 -16.25 19.96 -19.92
N LEU A 208 -15.76 19.27 -20.97
CA LEU A 208 -15.46 19.81 -22.32
C LEU A 208 -16.64 19.58 -23.25
#